data_a9566e3755861a3d67f1972f4351555c
#
_entry.id   a9566e3755861a3d67f1972f4351555c
#
_cell.length_a   1.000
_cell.length_b   1.000
_cell.length_c   1.000
_cell.angle_alpha   90.00
_cell.angle_beta   90.00
_cell.angle_gamma   90.00
#
_symmetry.space_group_name_H-M   'P 1'
#
loop_
_entity.id
_entity.type
_entity.pdbx_description
1 polymer ?
#
loop_
_entity_poly.entity_id
_entity_poly.type
_entity_poly.pdbx_seq_one_letter_code
_entity_poly.pdbx_strand_id
1 'polypeptide(L)'
;DASGNGNNFTNNNTVVTSTHTPTNLFGFLNPLNSNIGTLSNGNRTYLNSGTAVRCMSTMSFPATGKFYFEGTLSSFSNGIAFGIAEAGGDGSATFPGGDAADYAGITVQSGVAGRYYRFSTTRNDIPTTGTNALTEVADTLMLAVDCAEGKIWIGFYDDSLDATRWIDASDGYQTGDQPGAGTNATIDLGNTLEGYQLAVNSTSSIALTVNFGEVAYTRTAPAGFKSFNTTNIASATTRTASDTNKYFQTVLYEGN
;
A
#
# COMPACT_ATOMS: atom_id res chain seq x y z
N ASP A 1 14.95 -23.71 -21.21
CA ASP A 1 14.01 -24.64 -21.86
C ASP A 1 14.21 -26.04 -21.25
N ALA A 2 13.12 -26.59 -20.69
CA ALA A 2 13.16 -27.91 -20.06
C ALA A 2 13.07 -29.08 -21.10
N SER A 3 12.94 -28.76 -22.39
CA SER A 3 12.81 -29.77 -23.46
C SER A 3 14.13 -30.43 -23.86
N GLY A 4 15.27 -29.90 -23.41
CA GLY A 4 16.60 -30.33 -23.80
C GLY A 4 17.01 -29.95 -25.23
N ASN A 5 16.18 -29.25 -25.99
CA ASN A 5 16.41 -28.88 -27.38
C ASN A 5 17.19 -27.56 -27.55
N GLY A 6 17.66 -26.97 -26.47
CA GLY A 6 18.45 -25.76 -26.51
C GLY A 6 17.70 -24.47 -26.94
N ASN A 7 16.37 -24.51 -26.97
CA ASN A 7 15.52 -23.36 -27.31
C ASN A 7 15.43 -22.39 -26.14
N ASN A 8 16.57 -21.94 -25.65
CA ASN A 8 16.64 -20.98 -24.55
C ASN A 8 16.48 -19.56 -25.09
N PHE A 9 15.62 -18.77 -24.45
CA PHE A 9 15.58 -17.33 -24.73
C PHE A 9 16.87 -16.67 -24.29
N THR A 10 17.49 -15.91 -25.18
CA THR A 10 18.58 -15.03 -24.80
C THR A 10 18.01 -13.82 -24.08
N ASN A 11 18.32 -13.66 -22.82
CA ASN A 11 17.92 -12.52 -22.05
C ASN A 11 18.78 -11.29 -22.39
N ASN A 12 18.26 -10.36 -23.17
CA ASN A 12 18.98 -9.15 -23.57
C ASN A 12 18.90 -8.01 -22.56
N ASN A 13 18.11 -8.16 -21.51
CA ASN A 13 17.93 -7.19 -20.42
C ASN A 13 17.82 -7.92 -19.08
N THR A 14 17.89 -7.18 -18.00
CA THR A 14 17.67 -7.74 -16.66
C THR A 14 16.21 -8.22 -16.54
N VAL A 15 16.02 -9.54 -16.48
CA VAL A 15 14.72 -10.13 -16.15
C VAL A 15 14.59 -10.15 -14.63
N VAL A 16 13.60 -9.43 -14.14
CA VAL A 16 13.22 -9.50 -12.72
C VAL A 16 12.23 -10.65 -12.57
N THR A 17 12.56 -11.61 -11.71
CA THR A 17 11.62 -12.67 -11.34
C THR A 17 10.49 -12.09 -10.50
N SER A 18 9.27 -12.46 -10.82
CA SER A 18 8.08 -12.10 -10.04
C SER A 18 7.57 -13.33 -9.29
N THR A 19 7.07 -13.09 -8.07
CA THR A 19 6.35 -14.11 -7.29
C THR A 19 4.89 -14.27 -7.72
N HIS A 20 4.45 -13.48 -8.70
CA HIS A 20 3.12 -13.61 -9.28
C HIS A 20 2.99 -14.95 -10.02
N THR A 21 1.88 -15.61 -9.77
CA THR A 21 1.47 -16.83 -10.48
C THR A 21 0.06 -16.63 -11.03
N PRO A 22 -0.39 -17.44 -11.99
CA PRO A 22 -1.77 -17.36 -12.49
C PRO A 22 -2.85 -17.49 -11.39
N THR A 23 -2.51 -18.15 -10.29
CA THR A 23 -3.42 -18.40 -9.16
C THR A 23 -3.18 -17.50 -7.96
N ASN A 24 -2.08 -16.76 -7.93
CA ASN A 24 -1.75 -15.84 -6.84
C ASN A 24 -1.10 -14.57 -7.37
N LEU A 25 -1.90 -13.54 -7.52
CA LEU A 25 -1.47 -12.20 -7.93
C LEU A 25 -1.39 -11.29 -6.72
N PHE A 26 -0.26 -10.62 -6.55
CA PHE A 26 -0.10 -9.56 -5.55
C PHE A 26 -0.68 -8.25 -6.07
N GLY A 27 -1.03 -7.35 -5.14
CA GLY A 27 -1.32 -5.96 -5.47
C GLY A 27 -0.10 -5.27 -6.10
N PHE A 28 -0.35 -4.27 -6.90
CA PHE A 28 0.65 -3.34 -7.42
C PHE A 28 -0.03 -2.00 -7.74
N LEU A 29 0.75 -0.98 -8.00
CA LEU A 29 0.24 0.33 -8.36
C LEU A 29 -0.35 0.29 -9.77
N ASN A 30 -1.51 0.91 -9.95
CA ASN A 30 -2.28 0.81 -11.18
C ASN A 30 -1.74 1.74 -12.28
N PRO A 31 -1.14 1.21 -13.35
CA PRO A 31 -0.62 2.03 -14.44
C PRO A 31 -1.71 2.71 -15.28
N LEU A 32 -2.98 2.34 -15.08
CA LEU A 32 -4.13 2.90 -15.79
C LEU A 32 -4.76 4.09 -15.06
N ASN A 33 -4.29 4.45 -13.86
CA ASN A 33 -4.72 5.70 -13.24
C ASN A 33 -4.31 6.89 -14.12
N SER A 34 -5.19 7.87 -14.24
CA SER A 34 -4.87 9.10 -14.96
C SER A 34 -3.84 9.96 -14.21
N ASN A 35 -2.99 10.66 -14.96
CA ASN A 35 -2.03 11.62 -14.40
C ASN A 35 -1.09 11.05 -13.33
N ILE A 36 -0.74 9.78 -13.43
CA ILE A 36 0.26 9.19 -12.55
C ILE A 36 1.67 9.57 -13.03
N GLY A 37 2.62 9.56 -12.10
CA GLY A 37 4.05 9.60 -12.43
C GLY A 37 4.50 8.36 -13.22
N THR A 38 5.76 8.10 -13.23
CA THR A 38 6.32 6.89 -13.86
C THR A 38 6.29 5.73 -12.87
N LEU A 39 5.80 4.58 -13.33
CA LEU A 39 5.89 3.33 -12.58
C LEU A 39 7.04 2.49 -13.11
N SER A 40 7.75 1.82 -12.23
CA SER A 40 8.85 0.91 -12.55
C SER A 40 8.87 -0.29 -11.60
N ASN A 41 9.82 -1.19 -11.77
CA ASN A 41 10.00 -2.36 -10.91
C ASN A 41 8.72 -3.20 -10.78
N GLY A 42 8.07 -3.49 -11.91
CA GLY A 42 6.79 -4.24 -11.92
C GLY A 42 5.63 -3.44 -11.32
N ASN A 43 5.59 -2.13 -11.54
CA ASN A 43 4.60 -1.20 -11.01
C ASN A 43 4.56 -1.11 -9.47
N ARG A 44 5.68 -1.36 -8.82
CA ARG A 44 5.84 -1.21 -7.37
C ARG A 44 6.51 0.11 -6.99
N THR A 45 7.37 0.61 -7.85
CA THR A 45 8.07 1.87 -7.61
C THR A 45 7.35 3.00 -8.33
N TYR A 46 6.88 3.93 -7.55
CA TYR A 46 6.26 5.18 -8.00
C TYR A 46 7.32 6.27 -8.02
N LEU A 47 7.48 6.90 -9.18
CA LEU A 47 8.37 8.04 -9.38
C LEU A 47 7.55 9.19 -9.95
N ASN A 48 7.54 10.31 -9.26
CA ASN A 48 6.93 11.54 -9.75
C ASN A 48 7.99 12.62 -9.94
N SER A 49 7.84 13.42 -10.98
CA SER A 49 8.79 14.48 -11.36
C SER A 49 8.27 15.91 -11.16
N GLY A 50 7.17 16.11 -10.42
CA GLY A 50 6.82 17.47 -10.03
C GLY A 50 5.35 17.89 -10.04
N THR A 51 4.41 17.02 -10.38
CA THR A 51 2.98 17.35 -10.30
C THR A 51 2.32 16.43 -9.27
N ALA A 52 1.44 16.96 -8.44
CA ALA A 52 0.68 16.16 -7.47
C ALA A 52 -0.23 15.19 -8.21
N VAL A 53 0.03 13.90 -8.09
CA VAL A 53 -0.76 12.83 -8.72
C VAL A 53 -0.90 11.67 -7.76
N ARG A 54 -2.11 11.12 -7.73
CA ARG A 54 -2.45 9.96 -6.91
C ARG A 54 -2.38 8.71 -7.77
N CYS A 55 -1.68 7.70 -7.29
CA CYS A 55 -1.70 6.37 -7.86
C CYS A 55 -2.29 5.39 -6.85
N MET A 56 -3.32 4.67 -7.27
CA MET A 56 -4.02 3.67 -6.47
C MET A 56 -3.48 2.27 -6.74
N SER A 57 -3.70 1.34 -5.82
CA SER A 57 -3.43 -0.07 -6.10
C SER A 57 -4.42 -0.65 -7.12
N THR A 58 -4.03 -1.75 -7.78
CA THR A 58 -4.89 -2.48 -8.73
C THR A 58 -6.02 -3.25 -8.07
N MET A 59 -5.93 -3.49 -6.77
CA MET A 59 -6.92 -4.25 -6.00
C MET A 59 -7.48 -3.37 -4.89
N SER A 60 -8.80 -3.48 -4.67
CA SER A 60 -9.48 -2.88 -3.51
C SER A 60 -9.48 -3.84 -2.33
N PHE A 61 -9.57 -3.30 -1.13
CA PHE A 61 -9.71 -4.08 0.08
C PHE A 61 -11.05 -4.84 0.07
N PRO A 62 -11.05 -6.10 0.51
CA PRO A 62 -12.27 -6.86 0.72
C PRO A 62 -12.98 -6.41 2.02
N ALA A 63 -14.22 -6.90 2.22
CA ALA A 63 -14.98 -6.64 3.44
C ALA A 63 -14.31 -7.17 4.72
N THR A 64 -13.43 -8.16 4.61
CA THR A 64 -12.74 -8.79 5.75
C THR A 64 -11.28 -9.06 5.42
N GLY A 65 -10.48 -9.32 6.45
CA GLY A 65 -9.06 -9.63 6.33
C GLY A 65 -8.17 -8.55 6.91
N LYS A 66 -6.94 -8.94 7.22
CA LYS A 66 -5.91 -8.06 7.78
C LYS A 66 -4.71 -8.05 6.85
N PHE A 67 -4.31 -6.87 6.40
CA PHE A 67 -3.23 -6.73 5.42
C PHE A 67 -2.18 -5.74 5.89
N TYR A 68 -0.93 -6.02 5.52
CA TYR A 68 0.22 -5.21 5.86
C TYR A 68 0.99 -4.79 4.61
N PHE A 69 1.48 -3.57 4.63
CA PHE A 69 2.21 -2.95 3.53
C PHE A 69 3.41 -2.17 4.03
N GLU A 70 4.46 -2.16 3.23
CA GLU A 70 5.61 -1.28 3.44
C GLU A 70 5.80 -0.34 2.25
N GLY A 71 6.23 0.88 2.54
CA GLY A 71 6.67 1.85 1.56
C GLY A 71 8.09 2.29 1.89
N THR A 72 9.04 2.04 0.99
CA THR A 72 10.44 2.46 1.17
C THR A 72 10.77 3.64 0.28
N LEU A 73 11.28 4.71 0.89
CA LEU A 73 11.73 5.91 0.20
C LEU A 73 13.12 5.68 -0.38
N SER A 74 13.30 5.81 -1.70
CA SER A 74 14.60 5.71 -2.36
C SER A 74 15.15 7.06 -2.81
N SER A 75 14.32 8.08 -2.88
CA SER A 75 14.73 9.48 -3.04
C SER A 75 13.72 10.39 -2.39
N PHE A 76 14.17 11.52 -1.89
CA PHE A 76 13.33 12.43 -1.11
C PHE A 76 13.76 13.88 -1.33
N SER A 77 12.91 14.68 -1.95
CA SER A 77 13.16 16.12 -2.14
C SER A 77 12.02 17.00 -1.63
N ASN A 78 10.81 16.50 -1.55
CA ASN A 78 9.65 17.26 -1.06
C ASN A 78 8.58 16.26 -0.55
N GLY A 79 7.29 16.45 -0.71
CA GLY A 79 6.28 15.64 -0.05
C GLY A 79 5.87 14.34 -0.77
N ILE A 80 5.75 13.27 -0.04
CA ILE A 80 5.09 12.02 -0.45
C ILE A 80 4.01 11.63 0.53
N ALA A 81 2.95 11.00 0.04
CA ALA A 81 1.90 10.39 0.83
C ALA A 81 1.82 8.89 0.56
N PHE A 82 1.66 8.11 1.62
CA PHE A 82 1.48 6.67 1.61
C PHE A 82 0.35 6.29 2.55
N GLY A 83 -0.72 5.69 2.03
CA GLY A 83 -1.91 5.38 2.82
C GLY A 83 -2.99 4.69 2.02
N ILE A 84 -4.24 4.97 2.34
CA ILE A 84 -5.42 4.45 1.66
C ILE A 84 -6.38 5.56 1.24
N ALA A 85 -7.17 5.29 0.21
CA ALA A 85 -8.22 6.18 -0.25
C ALA A 85 -9.40 5.38 -0.78
N GLU A 86 -10.57 6.02 -0.91
CA GLU A 86 -11.73 5.41 -1.56
C GLU A 86 -11.46 5.11 -3.03
N ALA A 87 -11.93 3.95 -3.49
CA ALA A 87 -11.87 3.60 -4.90
C ALA A 87 -12.77 4.53 -5.72
N GLY A 88 -12.22 5.10 -6.79
CA GLY A 88 -12.96 6.02 -7.67
C GLY A 88 -12.91 7.49 -7.23
N GLY A 89 -12.22 7.81 -6.15
CA GLY A 89 -11.84 9.19 -5.86
C GLY A 89 -11.10 9.75 -7.09
N ASP A 90 -11.53 10.92 -7.55
CA ASP A 90 -10.92 11.51 -8.75
C ASP A 90 -9.42 11.70 -8.51
N GLY A 91 -8.60 11.23 -9.42
CA GLY A 91 -7.15 11.37 -9.36
C GLY A 91 -6.66 12.83 -9.44
N SER A 92 -7.59 13.80 -9.33
CA SER A 92 -7.33 15.24 -9.34
C SER A 92 -6.86 15.77 -7.99
N ALA A 93 -6.87 14.93 -6.95
CA ALA A 93 -6.47 15.38 -5.62
C ALA A 93 -5.03 15.89 -5.66
N THR A 94 -4.90 17.17 -5.55
CA THR A 94 -3.70 17.82 -5.06
C THR A 94 -3.18 17.06 -3.83
N PHE A 95 -1.87 17.01 -3.67
CA PHE A 95 -1.17 16.48 -2.48
C PHE A 95 -2.03 16.61 -1.21
N PRO A 96 -2.01 15.62 -0.29
CA PRO A 96 -2.83 15.66 0.91
C PRO A 96 -2.77 17.03 1.59
N GLY A 97 -3.83 17.79 1.47
CA GLY A 97 -3.91 19.19 1.89
C GLY A 97 -5.02 19.98 1.20
N GLY A 98 -5.48 19.54 0.02
CA GLY A 98 -6.62 20.15 -0.69
C GLY A 98 -7.90 19.34 -0.55
N ASP A 99 -7.83 18.01 -0.74
CA ASP A 99 -8.96 17.09 -0.73
C ASP A 99 -8.65 15.81 0.06
N ALA A 100 -8.04 15.97 1.24
CA ALA A 100 -7.67 14.84 2.09
C ALA A 100 -8.88 14.15 2.77
N ALA A 101 -10.09 14.58 2.49
CA ALA A 101 -11.29 13.99 3.07
C ALA A 101 -11.51 12.54 2.65
N ASP A 102 -10.95 12.12 1.52
CA ASP A 102 -11.02 10.77 0.97
C ASP A 102 -9.73 9.94 1.19
N TYR A 103 -8.78 10.48 1.96
CA TYR A 103 -7.46 9.88 2.17
C TYR A 103 -7.11 9.75 3.65
N ALA A 104 -6.53 8.61 4.01
CA ALA A 104 -5.91 8.38 5.30
C ALA A 104 -4.51 7.78 5.12
N GLY A 105 -3.51 8.36 5.75
CA GLY A 105 -2.14 7.90 5.63
C GLY A 105 -1.11 8.89 6.11
N ILE A 106 0.14 8.49 6.03
CA ILE A 106 1.30 9.30 6.39
C ILE A 106 1.75 10.17 5.23
N THR A 107 2.18 11.37 5.53
CA THR A 107 2.90 12.23 4.58
C THR A 107 4.25 12.59 5.14
N VAL A 108 5.26 12.50 4.29
CA VAL A 108 6.64 12.87 4.61
C VAL A 108 7.04 14.02 3.73
N GLN A 109 7.64 15.06 4.31
CA GLN A 109 8.05 16.25 3.57
C GLN A 109 9.41 16.73 4.06
N SER A 110 10.32 17.05 3.12
CA SER A 110 11.65 17.53 3.45
C SER A 110 11.64 18.78 4.33
N GLY A 111 12.44 18.77 5.39
CA GLY A 111 12.58 19.88 6.31
C GLY A 111 11.36 20.16 7.19
N VAL A 112 10.37 19.27 7.18
CA VAL A 112 9.14 19.39 7.98
C VAL A 112 8.91 18.08 8.72
N ALA A 113 8.42 18.14 9.97
CA ALA A 113 7.98 16.95 10.68
C ALA A 113 7.00 16.13 9.82
N GLY A 114 7.09 14.81 9.90
CA GLY A 114 6.13 13.93 9.26
C GLY A 114 4.70 14.30 9.69
N ARG A 115 3.74 14.02 8.83
CA ARG A 115 2.32 14.33 9.05
C ARG A 115 1.48 13.14 8.69
N TYR A 116 0.26 13.09 9.20
CA TYR A 116 -0.71 12.09 8.79
C TYR A 116 -2.11 12.68 8.68
N TYR A 117 -2.95 11.99 7.94
CA TYR A 117 -4.34 12.37 7.66
C TYR A 117 -5.28 11.23 8.04
N ARG A 118 -6.49 11.58 8.47
CA ARG A 118 -7.53 10.65 8.95
C ARG A 118 -8.85 10.87 8.21
N PHE A 119 -8.87 10.76 6.89
CA PHE A 119 -10.05 11.09 6.08
C PHE A 119 -10.61 12.48 6.42
N SER A 120 -9.71 13.44 6.53
CA SER A 120 -10.03 14.81 6.91
C SER A 120 -9.07 15.76 6.23
N THR A 121 -9.53 16.96 5.91
CA THR A 121 -8.69 18.05 5.46
C THR A 121 -7.77 18.57 6.58
N THR A 122 -8.05 18.19 7.83
CA THR A 122 -7.21 18.54 8.97
C THR A 122 -5.95 17.69 8.96
N ARG A 123 -4.85 18.36 8.96
CA ARG A 123 -3.50 17.81 9.03
C ARG A 123 -3.11 17.64 10.50
N ASN A 124 -2.61 16.46 10.82
CA ASN A 124 -2.04 16.17 12.14
C ASN A 124 -0.52 16.10 12.01
N ASP A 125 0.20 16.82 12.84
CA ASP A 125 1.66 16.74 12.86
C ASP A 125 2.07 15.52 13.68
N ILE A 126 3.03 14.75 13.17
CA ILE A 126 3.65 13.66 13.92
C ILE A 126 4.53 14.31 15.01
N PRO A 127 4.34 13.99 16.29
CA PRO A 127 5.10 14.60 17.36
C PRO A 127 6.60 14.44 17.15
N THR A 128 7.33 15.55 17.17
CA THR A 128 8.79 15.59 17.04
C THR A 128 9.49 15.46 18.40
N THR A 129 9.09 14.50 19.21
CA THR A 129 9.80 14.22 20.46
C THR A 129 11.01 13.33 20.19
N GLY A 130 12.16 13.94 20.02
CA GLY A 130 13.40 13.28 19.65
C GLY A 130 13.84 13.64 18.23
N THR A 131 15.09 13.49 17.95
CA THR A 131 15.81 13.96 16.76
C THR A 131 15.37 13.40 15.41
N ASN A 132 14.20 12.76 15.29
CA ASN A 132 13.78 12.08 14.08
C ASN A 132 12.50 12.65 13.52
N ALA A 133 12.72 13.56 12.64
CA ALA A 133 11.80 13.76 11.55
C ALA A 133 11.93 12.55 10.60
N LEU A 134 10.83 12.04 10.06
CA LEU A 134 10.83 11.16 8.89
C LEU A 134 11.39 11.96 7.71
N THR A 135 12.71 12.06 7.61
CA THR A 135 13.39 12.98 6.68
C THR A 135 14.46 12.28 5.86
N GLU A 136 14.65 10.98 6.06
CA GLU A 136 15.78 10.26 5.47
C GLU A 136 15.36 9.34 4.32
N VAL A 137 16.24 9.24 3.35
CA VAL A 137 16.20 8.21 2.32
C VAL A 137 16.39 6.85 2.99
N ALA A 138 15.59 5.87 2.60
CA ALA A 138 15.51 4.52 3.14
C ALA A 138 14.56 4.33 4.35
N ASP A 139 13.92 5.38 4.85
CA ASP A 139 12.86 5.21 5.84
C ASP A 139 11.78 4.24 5.34
N THR A 140 11.37 3.35 6.21
CA THR A 140 10.27 2.43 5.96
C THR A 140 8.99 2.98 6.56
N LEU A 141 8.04 3.33 5.69
CA LEU A 141 6.67 3.65 6.06
C LEU A 141 5.87 2.37 6.16
N MET A 142 4.99 2.26 7.13
CA MET A 142 4.22 1.05 7.39
C MET A 142 2.73 1.36 7.47
N LEU A 143 1.94 0.47 6.90
CA LEU A 143 0.49 0.52 6.94
C LEU A 143 -0.07 -0.86 7.26
N ALA A 144 -0.89 -0.95 8.27
CA ALA A 144 -1.64 -2.15 8.61
C ALA A 144 -3.13 -1.84 8.63
N VAL A 145 -3.96 -2.69 8.02
CA VAL A 145 -5.40 -2.50 7.92
C VAL A 145 -6.16 -3.73 8.36
N ASP A 146 -7.17 -3.55 9.21
CA ASP A 146 -8.19 -4.55 9.49
C ASP A 146 -9.46 -4.17 8.74
N CYS A 147 -9.72 -4.89 7.65
CA CYS A 147 -10.80 -4.54 6.75
C CYS A 147 -12.19 -4.72 7.38
N ALA A 148 -12.35 -5.67 8.28
CA ALA A 148 -13.64 -5.95 8.92
C ALA A 148 -14.02 -4.88 9.95
N GLU A 149 -13.04 -4.42 10.71
CA GLU A 149 -13.25 -3.47 11.80
C GLU A 149 -13.05 -2.02 11.37
N GLY A 150 -12.52 -1.77 10.16
CA GLY A 150 -12.20 -0.43 9.68
C GLY A 150 -11.06 0.23 10.43
N LYS A 151 -10.18 -0.57 11.02
CA LYS A 151 -9.02 -0.08 11.76
C LYS A 151 -7.81 0.06 10.86
N ILE A 152 -7.12 1.17 11.01
CA ILE A 152 -5.92 1.52 10.24
C ILE A 152 -4.83 1.94 11.22
N TRP A 153 -3.69 1.28 11.13
CA TRP A 153 -2.47 1.66 11.84
C TRP A 153 -1.49 2.23 10.84
N ILE A 154 -1.07 3.44 11.10
CA ILE A 154 -0.06 4.16 10.33
C ILE A 154 1.22 4.15 11.17
N GLY A 155 2.31 3.71 10.58
CA GLY A 155 3.58 3.59 11.29
C GLY A 155 4.78 3.89 10.42
N PHE A 156 5.93 3.91 11.05
CA PHE A 156 7.23 4.05 10.42
C PHE A 156 8.30 3.37 11.27
N TYR A 157 9.42 3.10 10.66
CA TYR A 157 10.59 2.64 11.38
C TYR A 157 11.49 3.84 11.69
N ASP A 158 11.84 3.95 12.94
CA ASP A 158 12.71 4.98 13.49
C ASP A 158 14.13 4.41 13.62
N ASP A 159 14.98 4.72 12.65
CA ASP A 159 16.36 4.18 12.59
C ASP A 159 17.22 4.65 13.76
N SER A 160 16.96 5.84 14.34
CA SER A 160 17.76 6.36 15.44
C SER A 160 17.46 5.66 16.76
N LEU A 161 16.27 5.10 16.89
CA LEU A 161 15.86 4.34 18.07
C LEU A 161 15.82 2.83 17.82
N ASP A 162 16.12 2.41 16.58
CA ASP A 162 16.02 1.01 16.13
C ASP A 162 14.66 0.39 16.50
N ALA A 163 13.59 1.14 16.23
CA ALA A 163 12.26 0.78 16.70
C ALA A 163 11.14 1.10 15.69
N THR A 164 10.19 0.18 15.63
CA THR A 164 8.89 0.43 14.98
C THR A 164 8.06 1.36 15.84
N ARG A 165 7.48 2.38 15.19
CA ARG A 165 6.58 3.36 15.78
C ARG A 165 5.23 3.30 15.09
N TRP A 166 4.17 3.16 15.87
CA TRP A 166 2.78 3.27 15.41
C TRP A 166 2.17 4.54 15.96
N ILE A 167 1.49 5.32 15.14
CA ILE A 167 0.80 6.54 15.53
C ILE A 167 -0.55 6.14 16.11
N ASP A 168 -0.86 6.57 17.34
CA ASP A 168 -2.16 6.31 17.95
C ASP A 168 -3.19 7.40 17.65
N ALA A 169 -4.43 7.19 18.11
CA ALA A 169 -5.53 8.12 17.90
C ALA A 169 -5.34 9.48 18.61
N SER A 170 -4.44 9.57 19.58
CA SER A 170 -4.14 10.77 20.36
C SER A 170 -2.86 11.47 19.91
N ASP A 171 -2.37 11.14 18.71
CA ASP A 171 -1.15 11.69 18.11
C ASP A 171 0.15 11.28 18.84
N GLY A 172 0.07 10.25 19.69
CA GLY A 172 1.22 9.68 20.37
C GLY A 172 1.88 8.55 19.55
N TYR A 173 3.06 8.13 20.01
CA TYR A 173 3.74 6.97 19.46
C TYR A 173 3.58 5.76 20.37
N GLN A 174 3.26 4.64 19.74
CA GLN A 174 3.21 3.35 20.40
C GLN A 174 4.30 2.44 19.82
N THR A 175 4.95 1.68 20.68
CA THR A 175 5.91 0.64 20.31
C THR A 175 5.28 -0.74 20.42
N GLY A 176 5.98 -1.76 19.89
CA GLY A 176 5.48 -3.12 19.89
C GLY A 176 4.47 -3.40 18.77
N ASP A 177 3.85 -4.55 18.81
CA ASP A 177 2.91 -5.00 17.78
C ASP A 177 1.48 -4.53 18.09
N GLN A 178 1.23 -3.23 17.96
CA GLN A 178 -0.09 -2.63 18.18
C GLN A 178 -1.16 -3.16 17.22
N PRO A 179 -0.88 -3.31 15.89
CA PRO A 179 -1.85 -3.90 14.98
C PRO A 179 -2.16 -5.36 15.32
N GLY A 180 -1.14 -6.18 15.64
CA GLY A 180 -1.33 -7.57 16.01
C GLY A 180 -2.16 -7.74 17.27
N ALA A 181 -2.01 -6.84 18.24
CA ALA A 181 -2.83 -6.78 19.44
C ALA A 181 -4.24 -6.19 19.18
N GLY A 182 -4.48 -5.55 18.02
CA GLY A 182 -5.74 -4.89 17.70
C GLY A 182 -6.00 -3.60 18.50
N THR A 183 -4.94 -3.02 19.10
CA THR A 183 -5.01 -1.85 20.00
C THR A 183 -4.42 -0.61 19.36
N ASN A 184 -4.76 0.55 19.89
CA ASN A 184 -4.16 1.84 19.52
C ASN A 184 -4.13 2.12 18.01
N ALA A 185 -5.22 1.80 17.31
CA ALA A 185 -5.33 2.15 15.89
C ALA A 185 -5.23 3.66 15.72
N THR A 186 -4.49 4.09 14.68
CA THR A 186 -4.41 5.52 14.31
C THR A 186 -5.79 6.03 13.91
N ILE A 187 -6.57 5.18 13.24
CA ILE A 187 -7.91 5.48 12.77
C ILE A 187 -8.78 4.26 13.04
N ASP A 188 -9.98 4.50 13.56
CA ASP A 188 -11.03 3.50 13.72
C ASP A 188 -12.32 4.09 13.11
N LEU A 189 -12.73 3.55 11.96
CA LEU A 189 -13.92 4.00 11.25
C LEU A 189 -15.20 3.33 11.77
N GLY A 190 -15.08 2.24 12.52
CA GLY A 190 -16.20 1.46 13.00
C GLY A 190 -17.04 0.79 11.91
N ASN A 191 -16.53 0.74 10.68
CA ASN A 191 -17.16 0.11 9.52
C ASN A 191 -16.10 -0.57 8.64
N THR A 192 -16.51 -1.33 7.63
CA THR A 192 -15.57 -2.05 6.78
C THR A 192 -14.77 -1.11 5.87
N LEU A 193 -13.56 -1.55 5.50
CA LEU A 193 -12.74 -0.89 4.48
C LEU A 193 -13.00 -1.44 3.07
N GLU A 194 -14.14 -2.11 2.85
CA GLU A 194 -14.49 -2.64 1.54
C GLU A 194 -14.52 -1.53 0.48
N GLY A 195 -13.82 -1.76 -0.63
CA GLY A 195 -13.75 -0.78 -1.71
C GLY A 195 -12.61 0.24 -1.59
N TYR A 196 -12.00 0.42 -0.42
CA TYR A 196 -10.80 1.26 -0.32
C TYR A 196 -9.61 0.61 -1.02
N GLN A 197 -8.63 1.42 -1.42
CA GLN A 197 -7.40 0.98 -2.08
C GLN A 197 -6.18 1.62 -1.41
N LEU A 198 -5.04 0.92 -1.47
CA LEU A 198 -3.78 1.57 -1.15
C LEU A 198 -3.53 2.71 -2.14
N ALA A 199 -3.07 3.84 -1.64
CA ALA A 199 -2.85 5.06 -2.40
C ALA A 199 -1.48 5.65 -2.10
N VAL A 200 -0.80 6.08 -3.15
CA VAL A 200 0.42 6.88 -3.08
C VAL A 200 0.22 8.19 -3.82
N ASN A 201 0.83 9.25 -3.32
CA ASN A 201 0.77 10.57 -3.94
C ASN A 201 2.08 11.31 -3.69
N SER A 202 2.48 12.21 -4.59
CA SER A 202 3.67 13.02 -4.43
C SER A 202 3.56 14.35 -5.15
N THR A 203 4.20 15.39 -4.59
CA THR A 203 4.26 16.73 -5.18
C THR A 203 5.57 17.03 -5.88
N SER A 204 6.54 16.12 -5.89
CA SER A 204 7.85 16.39 -6.47
C SER A 204 8.69 15.14 -6.72
N SER A 205 9.92 15.32 -7.18
CA SER A 205 10.85 14.23 -7.54
C SER A 205 11.13 13.28 -6.38
N ILE A 206 10.28 12.27 -6.23
CA ILE A 206 10.33 11.25 -5.19
C ILE A 206 10.19 9.88 -5.82
N ALA A 207 10.93 8.93 -5.28
CA ALA A 207 10.74 7.52 -5.56
C ALA A 207 10.34 6.78 -4.28
N LEU A 208 9.17 6.14 -4.32
CA LEU A 208 8.65 5.26 -3.29
C LEU A 208 8.46 3.86 -3.87
N THR A 209 9.02 2.85 -3.24
CA THR A 209 8.74 1.45 -3.58
C THR A 209 7.77 0.87 -2.56
N VAL A 210 6.64 0.38 -3.06
CA VAL A 210 5.62 -0.29 -2.24
C VAL A 210 5.85 -1.79 -2.27
N ASN A 211 5.83 -2.42 -1.11
CA ASN A 211 5.82 -3.86 -0.93
C ASN A 211 4.43 -4.32 -0.48
N PHE A 212 3.75 -5.08 -1.33
CA PHE A 212 2.45 -5.70 -1.05
C PHE A 212 2.58 -7.10 -0.44
N GLY A 213 3.83 -7.53 -0.19
CA GLY A 213 4.19 -8.85 0.31
C GLY A 213 4.65 -9.83 -0.76
N GLU A 214 4.90 -9.36 -2.00
CA GLU A 214 5.48 -10.14 -3.08
C GLU A 214 6.97 -10.44 -2.87
N VAL A 215 7.62 -9.63 -2.05
CA VAL A 215 8.97 -9.89 -1.52
C VAL A 215 8.93 -9.87 0.00
N ALA A 216 9.94 -10.43 0.64
CA ALA A 216 10.02 -10.39 2.10
C ALA A 216 9.90 -8.95 2.60
N TYR A 217 9.14 -8.75 3.65
CA TYR A 217 9.04 -7.47 4.32
C TYR A 217 10.39 -7.11 4.97
N THR A 218 10.74 -5.84 4.93
CA THR A 218 11.94 -5.31 5.58
C THR A 218 11.79 -5.33 7.10
N ARG A 219 10.56 -5.11 7.57
CA ARG A 219 10.20 -5.13 8.99
C ARG A 219 9.28 -6.32 9.27
N THR A 220 9.21 -6.74 10.53
CA THR A 220 8.30 -7.82 10.92
C THR A 220 6.86 -7.39 10.73
N ALA A 221 6.13 -8.11 9.88
CA ALA A 221 4.70 -7.88 9.73
C ALA A 221 3.97 -8.14 11.05
N PRO A 222 2.95 -7.33 11.40
CA PRO A 222 2.16 -7.53 12.61
C PRO A 222 1.50 -8.92 12.66
N ALA A 223 1.34 -9.47 13.86
CA ALA A 223 0.75 -10.78 14.04
C ALA A 223 -0.67 -10.86 13.45
N GLY A 224 -0.92 -11.88 12.63
CA GLY A 224 -2.21 -12.09 11.97
C GLY A 224 -2.43 -11.29 10.68
N PHE A 225 -1.53 -10.38 10.35
CA PHE A 225 -1.58 -9.64 9.09
C PHE A 225 -0.91 -10.42 7.96
N LYS A 226 -1.44 -10.29 6.76
CA LYS A 226 -1.03 -11.05 5.58
C LYS A 226 -0.60 -10.10 4.45
N SER A 227 0.10 -10.67 3.48
CA SER A 227 0.37 -10.01 2.21
C SER A 227 -0.92 -9.78 1.41
N PHE A 228 -0.96 -8.71 0.63
CA PHE A 228 -2.12 -8.34 -0.16
C PHE A 228 -2.06 -9.00 -1.54
N ASN A 229 -2.71 -10.16 -1.63
CA ASN A 229 -2.76 -10.97 -2.83
C ASN A 229 -4.09 -11.71 -2.99
N THR A 230 -4.35 -12.22 -4.19
CA THR A 230 -5.63 -12.86 -4.53
C THR A 230 -5.94 -14.07 -3.66
N THR A 231 -4.94 -14.84 -3.24
CA THR A 231 -5.15 -15.99 -2.33
C THR A 231 -5.64 -15.55 -0.95
N ASN A 232 -5.03 -14.51 -0.38
CA ASN A 232 -5.40 -14.00 0.93
C ASN A 232 -6.74 -13.24 0.88
N ILE A 233 -7.03 -12.52 -0.22
CA ILE A 233 -8.32 -11.88 -0.45
C ILE A 233 -9.42 -12.94 -0.64
N ALA A 234 -9.18 -13.97 -1.43
CA ALA A 234 -10.16 -15.04 -1.64
C ALA A 234 -10.50 -15.79 -0.33
N SER A 235 -9.51 -15.94 0.57
CA SER A 235 -9.77 -16.55 1.89
C SER A 235 -10.56 -15.63 2.83
N ALA A 236 -10.56 -14.32 2.55
CA ALA A 236 -11.33 -13.33 3.30
C ALA A 236 -12.77 -13.15 2.77
N THR A 237 -13.03 -13.60 1.54
CA THR A 237 -14.36 -13.62 0.94
C THR A 237 -14.81 -15.05 0.77
N THR A 238 -15.81 -15.49 1.54
CA THR A 238 -16.44 -16.80 1.34
C THR A 238 -17.28 -16.76 0.06
N ARG A 239 -16.64 -16.87 -1.09
CA ARG A 239 -17.36 -17.15 -2.34
C ARG A 239 -17.63 -18.63 -2.40
N THR A 240 -18.89 -19.01 -2.36
CA THR A 240 -19.30 -20.40 -2.58
C THR A 240 -19.15 -20.75 -4.05
N ALA A 241 -18.88 -22.02 -4.35
CA ALA A 241 -18.79 -22.50 -5.75
C ALA A 241 -20.06 -22.20 -6.56
N SER A 242 -21.21 -21.96 -5.93
CA SER A 242 -22.45 -21.54 -6.58
C SER A 242 -22.40 -20.13 -7.15
N ASP A 243 -21.53 -19.26 -6.66
CA ASP A 243 -21.43 -17.88 -7.16
C ASP A 243 -20.60 -17.78 -8.43
N THR A 244 -19.64 -18.69 -8.60
CA THR A 244 -18.82 -18.75 -9.83
C THR A 244 -19.66 -19.13 -11.04
N ASN A 245 -20.64 -20.01 -10.88
CA ASN A 245 -21.54 -20.44 -11.95
C ASN A 245 -22.54 -19.38 -12.41
N LYS A 246 -22.71 -18.29 -11.63
CA LYS A 246 -23.58 -17.16 -12.03
C LYS A 246 -22.91 -16.21 -13.01
N TYR A 247 -21.57 -16.18 -13.02
CA TYR A 247 -20.81 -15.18 -13.78
C TYR A 247 -19.88 -15.77 -14.84
N PHE A 248 -19.67 -17.10 -14.83
CA PHE A 248 -18.85 -17.79 -15.80
C PHE A 248 -19.52 -19.09 -16.22
N GLN A 249 -19.95 -19.18 -17.47
CA GLN A 249 -20.44 -20.41 -18.07
C GLN A 249 -19.52 -20.79 -19.24
N THR A 250 -18.83 -21.93 -19.11
CA THR A 250 -18.07 -22.49 -20.22
C THR A 250 -19.01 -23.18 -21.16
N VAL A 251 -19.14 -22.69 -22.38
CA VAL A 251 -19.86 -23.36 -23.45
C VAL A 251 -18.86 -24.18 -24.24
N LEU A 252 -19.00 -25.52 -24.20
CA LEU A 252 -18.24 -26.41 -25.06
C LEU A 252 -18.96 -26.49 -26.40
N TYR A 253 -18.26 -26.16 -27.47
CA TYR A 253 -18.72 -26.41 -28.84
C TYR A 253 -18.29 -27.81 -29.25
N GLU A 254 -19.25 -28.66 -29.55
CA GLU A 254 -18.99 -29.83 -30.34
C GLU A 254 -18.92 -29.39 -31.81
N GLY A 255 -17.75 -29.48 -32.41
CA GLY A 255 -17.57 -29.24 -33.84
C GLY A 255 -18.28 -30.34 -34.65
N ASN A 256 -19.08 -29.95 -35.67
CA ASN A 256 -19.59 -30.85 -36.65
C ASN A 256 -18.48 -31.32 -37.59
#